data_30b2013e619f994876759cc694881625
#
_entry.id   30b2013e619f994876759cc694881625
#
_cell.length_a   1.000
_cell.length_b   1.000
_cell.length_c   1.000
_cell.angle_alpha   90.00
_cell.angle_beta   90.00
_cell.angle_gamma   90.00
#
_symmetry.space_group_name_H-M   'P 1'
#
loop_
_entity.id
_entity.type
_entity.pdbx_description
1 polymer ?
#
loop_
_entity_poly.entity_id
_entity_poly.type
_entity_poly.pdbx_seq_one_letter_code
_entity_poly.pdbx_strand_id
1 'polypeptide(L)'
;MILATTTVEDFDQFFKTFSTKGAEKRKQHGSKGCTVFRDPSQENRVWAIFDWDEKGWASFVSDPEVPPIMKEAGHKSRPQAAQFAGQCHA
;
A
#
# COMPACT_ATOMS: atom_id res chain seq x y z
N MET A 1 -10.15 -2.32 -7.14
CA MET A 1 -9.88 -1.53 -5.94
C MET A 1 -9.24 -2.43 -4.88
N ILE A 2 -8.16 -1.99 -4.30
CA ILE A 2 -7.45 -2.75 -3.27
C ILE A 2 -7.39 -1.91 -2.00
N LEU A 3 -7.80 -2.49 -0.88
CA LEU A 3 -7.63 -1.90 0.44
C LEU A 3 -6.51 -2.68 1.15
N ALA A 4 -5.50 -1.97 1.63
CA ALA A 4 -4.39 -2.61 2.32
C ALA A 4 -4.06 -1.86 3.62
N THR A 5 -3.50 -2.59 4.57
CA THR A 5 -3.04 -2.01 5.84
C THR A 5 -1.65 -2.54 6.16
N THR A 6 -0.87 -1.71 6.84
CA THR A 6 0.47 -2.07 7.29
C THR A 6 0.84 -1.23 8.50
N THR A 7 1.80 -1.70 9.27
CA THR A 7 2.39 -0.93 10.37
C THR A 7 3.79 -0.49 9.96
N VAL A 8 4.12 0.77 10.23
CA VAL A 8 5.40 1.36 9.84
C VAL A 8 6.11 1.93 11.08
N GLU A 9 7.40 2.18 10.96
CA GLU A 9 8.18 2.73 12.06
C GLU A 9 7.89 4.21 12.27
N ASP A 10 7.71 4.96 11.17
CA ASP A 10 7.49 6.38 11.18
C ASP A 10 6.68 6.77 9.94
N PHE A 11 5.60 7.52 10.13
CA PHE A 11 4.73 7.86 9.01
C PHE A 11 5.42 8.74 7.96
N ASP A 12 6.18 9.73 8.40
CA ASP A 12 6.81 10.67 7.45
C ASP A 12 7.84 9.96 6.58
N GLN A 13 8.64 9.08 7.18
CA GLN A 13 9.58 8.23 6.44
C GLN A 13 8.85 7.35 5.45
N PHE A 14 7.79 6.70 5.92
CA PHE A 14 6.96 5.84 5.08
C PHE A 14 6.42 6.60 3.88
N PHE A 15 5.77 7.73 4.14
CA PHE A 15 5.07 8.45 3.08
C PHE A 15 6.03 9.01 2.04
N LYS A 16 7.23 9.41 2.46
CA LYS A 16 8.26 9.90 1.54
C LYS A 16 8.63 8.83 0.50
N THR A 17 8.89 7.61 0.93
CA THR A 17 9.25 6.50 0.03
C THR A 17 8.04 5.98 -0.70
N PHE A 18 6.91 5.85 -0.01
CA PHE A 18 5.65 5.37 -0.57
C PHE A 18 5.18 6.24 -1.74
N SER A 19 5.32 7.56 -1.64
CA SER A 19 4.85 8.49 -2.67
C SER A 19 5.87 8.74 -3.78
N THR A 20 7.06 8.19 -3.68
CA THR A 20 8.11 8.33 -4.71
C THR A 20 8.46 6.97 -5.30
N LYS A 21 9.44 6.25 -4.74
CA LYS A 21 9.85 4.95 -5.26
C LYS A 21 8.72 3.93 -5.27
N GLY A 22 7.91 3.93 -4.23
CA GLY A 22 6.75 3.05 -4.15
C GLY A 22 5.73 3.34 -5.25
N ALA A 23 5.45 4.61 -5.49
CA ALA A 23 4.51 5.03 -6.53
C ALA A 23 4.99 4.62 -7.92
N GLU A 24 6.28 4.80 -8.21
CA GLU A 24 6.88 4.37 -9.47
C GLU A 24 6.68 2.87 -9.68
N LYS A 25 6.94 2.09 -8.64
CA LYS A 25 6.84 0.64 -8.70
C LYS A 25 5.39 0.19 -8.89
N ARG A 26 4.47 0.80 -8.14
CA ARG A 26 3.04 0.50 -8.28
C ARG A 26 2.54 0.83 -9.67
N LYS A 27 2.99 1.95 -10.24
CA LYS A 27 2.61 2.35 -11.60
C LYS A 27 3.07 1.32 -12.62
N GLN A 28 4.26 0.75 -12.46
CA GLN A 28 4.75 -0.31 -13.34
C GLN A 28 3.85 -1.53 -13.35
N HIS A 29 3.12 -1.77 -12.26
CA HIS A 29 2.20 -2.89 -12.13
C HIS A 29 0.74 -2.50 -12.34
N GLY A 30 0.49 -1.33 -12.89
CA GLY A 30 -0.85 -0.92 -13.33
C GLY A 30 -1.69 -0.15 -12.32
N SER A 31 -1.13 0.25 -11.18
CA SER A 31 -1.85 1.10 -10.23
C SER A 31 -2.04 2.49 -10.82
N LYS A 32 -3.24 3.04 -10.66
CA LYS A 32 -3.60 4.35 -11.20
C LYS A 32 -3.62 5.45 -10.14
N GLY A 33 -3.49 5.08 -8.88
CA GLY A 33 -3.46 6.05 -7.79
C GLY A 33 -3.88 5.41 -6.48
N CYS A 34 -3.76 6.19 -5.40
CA CYS A 34 -4.14 5.69 -4.08
C CYS A 34 -4.50 6.85 -3.16
N THR A 35 -5.22 6.51 -2.10
CA THR A 35 -5.55 7.40 -1.01
C THR A 35 -5.08 6.76 0.28
N VAL A 36 -4.34 7.51 1.10
CA VAL A 36 -3.72 6.99 2.31
C VAL A 36 -4.42 7.58 3.53
N PHE A 37 -4.64 6.75 4.54
CA PHE A 37 -5.23 7.13 5.81
C PHE A 37 -4.33 6.69 6.95
N ARG A 38 -4.32 7.46 8.03
CA ARG A 38 -3.68 7.05 9.28
C ARG A 38 -4.75 6.50 10.20
N ASP A 39 -4.42 5.42 10.91
CA ASP A 39 -5.34 4.84 11.87
C ASP A 39 -5.47 5.78 13.08
N PRO A 40 -6.69 6.16 13.47
CA PRO A 40 -6.87 7.10 14.58
C PRO A 40 -6.61 6.49 15.96
N SER A 41 -6.61 5.17 16.07
CA SER A 41 -6.47 4.47 17.35
C SER A 41 -5.16 3.68 17.48
N GLN A 42 -4.43 3.47 16.40
CA GLN A 42 -3.16 2.74 16.42
C GLN A 42 -2.08 3.57 15.75
N GLU A 43 -1.15 4.05 16.55
CA GLU A 43 -0.03 4.82 16.06
C GLU A 43 0.75 4.02 15.04
N ASN A 44 1.14 4.67 13.96
CA ASN A 44 1.94 4.10 12.88
C ASN A 44 1.27 2.98 12.09
N ARG A 45 -0.03 2.78 12.27
CA ARG A 45 -0.81 1.94 11.38
C ARG A 45 -1.36 2.78 10.24
N VAL A 46 -1.18 2.28 9.02
CA VAL A 46 -1.54 2.99 7.80
C VAL A 46 -2.53 2.16 7.01
N TRP A 47 -3.51 2.82 6.43
CA TRP A 47 -4.48 2.24 5.51
C TRP A 47 -4.33 2.91 4.16
N ALA A 48 -4.49 2.15 3.08
CA ALA A 48 -4.44 2.71 1.74
C ALA A 48 -5.49 2.05 0.86
N ILE A 49 -6.16 2.87 0.06
CA ILE A 49 -7.08 2.39 -0.98
C ILE A 49 -6.42 2.69 -2.31
N PHE A 50 -6.23 1.64 -3.12
CA PHE A 50 -5.58 1.76 -4.43
C PHE A 50 -6.60 1.56 -5.55
N ASP A 51 -6.52 2.41 -6.56
CA ASP A 51 -7.21 2.19 -7.84
C ASP A 51 -6.38 1.17 -8.64
N TRP A 52 -6.66 -0.10 -8.37
CA TRP A 52 -5.82 -1.21 -8.84
C TRP A 52 -6.63 -2.49 -8.83
N ASP A 53 -6.35 -3.40 -9.75
CA ASP A 53 -6.99 -4.70 -9.74
C ASP A 53 -6.15 -5.72 -8.97
N GLU A 54 -6.76 -6.88 -8.68
CA GLU A 54 -6.10 -7.93 -7.91
C GLU A 54 -4.89 -8.50 -8.64
N LYS A 55 -4.95 -8.56 -9.96
CA LYS A 55 -3.86 -9.08 -10.79
C LYS A 55 -2.63 -8.17 -10.68
N GLY A 56 -2.83 -6.86 -10.76
CA GLY A 56 -1.75 -5.90 -10.61
C GLY A 56 -1.14 -5.95 -9.21
N TRP A 57 -1.98 -6.04 -8.18
CA TRP A 57 -1.52 -6.19 -6.81
C TRP A 57 -0.69 -7.46 -6.65
N ALA A 58 -1.17 -8.61 -7.15
CA ALA A 58 -0.44 -9.88 -7.05
C ALA A 58 0.92 -9.81 -7.75
N SER A 59 0.97 -9.17 -8.91
CA SER A 59 2.21 -8.95 -9.64
C SER A 59 3.19 -8.10 -8.84
N PHE A 60 2.70 -7.04 -8.22
CA PHE A 60 3.50 -6.14 -7.41
C PHE A 60 4.10 -6.86 -6.19
N VAL A 61 3.29 -7.60 -5.43
CA VAL A 61 3.80 -8.27 -4.22
C VAL A 61 4.74 -9.44 -4.54
N SER A 62 4.76 -9.88 -5.80
CA SER A 62 5.67 -10.93 -6.28
C SER A 62 6.95 -10.37 -6.88
N ASP A 63 7.05 -9.06 -7.06
CA ASP A 63 8.21 -8.42 -7.67
C ASP A 63 9.36 -8.39 -6.67
N PRO A 64 10.53 -8.98 -7.00
CA PRO A 64 11.65 -9.04 -6.07
C PRO A 64 12.28 -7.68 -5.75
N GLU A 65 11.94 -6.63 -6.50
CA GLU A 65 12.42 -5.28 -6.22
C GLU A 65 11.56 -4.55 -5.18
N VAL A 66 10.40 -5.10 -4.84
CA VAL A 66 9.46 -4.45 -3.90
C VAL A 66 9.91 -4.56 -2.45
N PRO A 67 10.35 -5.72 -1.91
CA PRO A 67 10.77 -5.81 -0.52
C PRO A 67 11.84 -4.78 -0.10
N PRO A 68 12.89 -4.50 -0.88
CA PRO A 68 13.84 -3.46 -0.52
C PRO A 68 13.22 -2.07 -0.39
N ILE A 69 12.24 -1.75 -1.25
CA ILE A 69 11.52 -0.47 -1.20
C ILE A 69 10.68 -0.40 0.07
N MET A 70 10.00 -1.48 0.43
CA MET A 70 9.22 -1.55 1.67
C MET A 70 10.11 -1.37 2.89
N LYS A 71 11.30 -1.97 2.89
CA LYS A 71 12.25 -1.81 3.97
C LYS A 71 12.69 -0.36 4.11
N GLU A 72 13.00 0.29 2.99
CA GLU A 72 13.37 1.71 2.98
C GLU A 72 12.24 2.58 3.52
N ALA A 73 10.99 2.22 3.23
CA ALA A 73 9.81 2.92 3.73
C ALA A 73 9.54 2.66 5.21
N GLY A 74 10.27 1.74 5.84
CA GLY A 74 10.12 1.45 7.26
C GLY A 74 8.95 0.54 7.61
N HIS A 75 8.55 -0.36 6.71
CA HIS A 75 7.51 -1.34 7.01
C HIS A 75 7.98 -2.27 8.13
N LYS A 76 7.15 -2.41 9.17
CA LYS A 76 7.40 -3.34 10.28
C LYS A 76 6.81 -4.71 10.00
N SER A 77 5.86 -4.79 9.07
CA SER A 77 5.19 -6.03 8.68
C SER A 77 4.85 -5.97 7.20
N ARG A 78 4.53 -7.12 6.62
CA ARG A 78 4.06 -7.16 5.24
C ARG A 78 2.67 -6.54 5.16
N PRO A 79 2.37 -5.75 4.13
CA PRO A 79 1.03 -5.23 3.94
C PRO A 79 0.02 -6.36 3.79
N GLN A 80 -1.14 -6.18 4.41
CA GLN A 80 -2.26 -7.11 4.28
C GLN A 80 -3.33 -6.46 3.42
N ALA A 81 -3.72 -7.15 2.36
CA ALA A 81 -4.77 -6.67 1.47
C ALA A 81 -6.10 -7.33 1.81
N ALA A 82 -7.15 -6.54 1.83
CA ALA A 82 -8.51 -7.04 1.97
C ALA A 82 -9.04 -7.41 0.60
N GLN A 83 -9.89 -8.42 0.56
CA GLN A 83 -10.54 -8.83 -0.67
C GLN A 83 -11.79 -8.00 -0.89
N PHE A 84 -11.93 -7.43 -2.10
CA PHE A 84 -13.15 -6.69 -2.44
C PHE A 84 -14.35 -7.62 -2.41
N ALA A 85 -15.39 -7.24 -1.70
CA ALA A 85 -16.57 -8.07 -1.54
C ALA A 85 -17.81 -7.51 -2.21
N GLY A 86 -17.91 -6.18 -2.36
CA GLY A 86 -19.08 -5.58 -2.99
C GLY A 86 -19.22 -4.11 -2.69
N GLN A 87 -20.14 -3.49 -3.39
CA GLN A 87 -20.56 -2.12 -3.17
C GLN A 87 -22.05 -2.08 -2.94
N CYS A 88 -22.50 -1.11 -2.20
CA CYS A 88 -23.93 -0.92 -1.98
C CYS A 88 -24.25 0.56 -2.14
N HIS A 89 -25.56 0.83 -2.37
CA HIS A 89 -26.04 2.18 -2.50
C HIS A 89 -26.56 2.64 -1.14
N ALA A 90 -25.92 3.64 -0.57
CA ALA A 90 -26.23 4.25 0.73
C ALA A 90 -26.41 3.22 1.85
#